data_6ee1d2b70d5c61065d4be4318f5c096f
#
_entry.id   6ee1d2b70d5c61065d4be4318f5c096f
#
_cell.length_a   1.000
_cell.length_b   1.000
_cell.length_c   1.000
_cell.angle_alpha   90.00
_cell.angle_beta   90.00
_cell.angle_gamma   90.00
#
_symmetry.space_group_name_H-M   'P 1'
#
loop_
_entity.id
_entity.type
_entity.pdbx_description
1 polymer ?
#
loop_
_entity_poly.entity_id
_entity_poly.type
_entity_poly.pdbx_seq_one_letter_code
_entity_poly.pdbx_strand_id
1 'polypeptide(L)'
;MRTSGMSHIAFCVRDLDRSLKFYRDLLGMQVVFDEVQDITRRGLPAVYKYQRTTRRTVHLRYGDGPNAPRLVITSHPGDKAYGRPIKLDQVGISHFSFTVPDVKALAEELMAKGVKLAGPPDSFRNRQGEVSSIFVYDPDGILVQFDNGSGG
;
A
#
# COMPACT_ATOMS: atom_id res chain seq x y z
N MET A 1 -5.02 -22.47 19.03
CA MET A 1 -4.13 -22.19 17.89
C MET A 1 -3.84 -20.69 17.90
N ARG A 2 -2.58 -20.26 17.76
CA ARG A 2 -2.18 -18.83 17.79
C ARG A 2 -1.47 -18.47 16.50
N THR A 3 -1.67 -17.23 16.01
CA THR A 3 -0.90 -16.69 14.88
C THR A 3 0.52 -16.34 15.33
N SER A 4 1.50 -16.46 14.44
CA SER A 4 2.91 -16.13 14.71
C SER A 4 3.32 -14.74 14.17
N GLY A 5 2.43 -14.07 13.48
CA GLY A 5 2.67 -12.73 12.91
C GLY A 5 1.86 -12.47 11.66
N MET A 6 2.08 -11.32 11.05
CA MET A 6 1.48 -10.93 9.77
C MET A 6 2.45 -11.26 8.63
N SER A 7 2.04 -12.08 7.67
CA SER A 7 2.87 -12.45 6.53
C SER A 7 2.86 -11.39 5.42
N HIS A 8 1.68 -10.82 5.15
CA HIS A 8 1.50 -9.82 4.10
C HIS A 8 0.18 -9.06 4.25
N ILE A 9 0.12 -7.92 3.57
CA ILE A 9 -1.10 -7.18 3.26
C ILE A 9 -1.26 -7.25 1.74
N ALA A 10 -2.47 -7.59 1.26
CA ALA A 10 -2.75 -7.68 -0.17
C ALA A 10 -3.84 -6.71 -0.60
N PHE A 11 -3.66 -6.08 -1.76
CA PHE A 11 -4.66 -5.21 -2.37
C PHE A 11 -4.56 -5.23 -3.90
N CYS A 12 -5.68 -4.91 -4.54
CA CYS A 12 -5.77 -4.85 -5.99
C CYS A 12 -5.69 -3.41 -6.47
N VAL A 13 -4.96 -3.19 -7.56
CA VAL A 13 -4.77 -1.88 -8.21
C VAL A 13 -5.24 -1.94 -9.67
N ARG A 14 -5.49 -0.76 -10.25
CA ARG A 14 -5.92 -0.65 -11.66
C ARG A 14 -4.76 -0.86 -12.62
N ASP A 15 -3.60 -0.30 -12.28
CA ASP A 15 -2.38 -0.33 -13.10
C ASP A 15 -1.18 -0.62 -12.18
N LEU A 16 -0.64 -1.84 -12.29
CA LEU A 16 0.42 -2.31 -11.43
C LEU A 16 1.76 -1.62 -11.75
N ASP A 17 2.02 -1.26 -13.02
CA ASP A 17 3.24 -0.54 -13.38
C ASP A 17 3.23 0.88 -12.83
N ARG A 18 2.08 1.54 -12.80
CA ARG A 18 1.89 2.83 -12.15
C ARG A 18 2.09 2.73 -10.64
N SER A 19 1.57 1.68 -10.00
CA SER A 19 1.77 1.44 -8.57
C SER A 19 3.23 1.14 -8.23
N LEU A 20 3.95 0.41 -9.09
CA LEU A 20 5.37 0.14 -8.91
C LEU A 20 6.23 1.42 -8.94
N LYS A 21 5.87 2.43 -9.73
CA LYS A 21 6.55 3.73 -9.67
C LYS A 21 6.41 4.39 -8.30
N PHE A 22 5.30 4.18 -7.60
CA PHE A 22 5.09 4.70 -6.25
C PHE A 22 5.81 3.83 -5.21
N TYR A 23 5.50 2.54 -5.12
CA TYR A 23 6.00 1.68 -4.05
C TYR A 23 7.47 1.28 -4.20
N ARG A 24 7.90 0.95 -5.42
CA ARG A 24 9.29 0.56 -5.70
C ARG A 24 10.19 1.77 -5.92
N ASP A 25 9.83 2.65 -6.89
CA ASP A 25 10.76 3.68 -7.35
C ASP A 25 10.79 4.89 -6.41
N LEU A 26 9.63 5.29 -5.84
CA LEU A 26 9.55 6.43 -4.92
C LEU A 26 9.83 6.02 -3.48
N LEU A 27 9.22 4.94 -2.99
CA LEU A 27 9.35 4.50 -1.59
C LEU A 27 10.51 3.53 -1.35
N GLY A 28 11.17 3.03 -2.41
CA GLY A 28 12.37 2.19 -2.28
C GLY A 28 12.11 0.74 -1.88
N MET A 29 10.88 0.23 -2.03
CA MET A 29 10.60 -1.18 -1.77
C MET A 29 11.21 -2.08 -2.84
N GLN A 30 11.65 -3.26 -2.43
CA GLN A 30 12.24 -4.26 -3.32
C GLN A 30 11.18 -5.23 -3.84
N VAL A 31 11.16 -5.45 -5.17
CA VAL A 31 10.36 -6.50 -5.79
C VAL A 31 11.03 -7.84 -5.54
N VAL A 32 10.34 -8.77 -4.89
CA VAL A 32 10.83 -10.14 -4.63
C VAL A 32 10.08 -11.19 -5.41
N PHE A 33 8.98 -10.80 -6.07
CA PHE A 33 8.19 -11.67 -6.92
C PHE A 33 7.36 -10.81 -7.88
N ASP A 34 7.28 -11.18 -9.17
CA ASP A 34 6.43 -10.53 -10.17
C ASP A 34 6.07 -11.57 -11.25
N GLU A 35 4.81 -12.01 -11.25
CA GLU A 35 4.33 -13.01 -12.20
C GLU A 35 2.88 -12.76 -12.61
N VAL A 36 2.58 -13.12 -13.86
CA VAL A 36 1.21 -13.30 -14.34
C VAL A 36 0.81 -14.76 -14.13
N GLN A 37 -0.26 -14.98 -13.39
CA GLN A 37 -0.73 -16.29 -12.96
C GLN A 37 -2.07 -16.63 -13.59
N ASP A 38 -2.22 -17.86 -14.06
CA ASP A 38 -3.53 -18.46 -14.31
C ASP A 38 -4.18 -18.81 -12.98
N ILE A 39 -5.36 -18.26 -12.72
CA ILE A 39 -6.11 -18.48 -11.47
C ILE A 39 -7.37 -19.33 -11.69
N THR A 40 -7.60 -19.86 -12.88
CA THR A 40 -8.80 -20.66 -13.20
C THR A 40 -8.89 -21.94 -12.39
N ARG A 41 -7.74 -22.55 -12.06
CA ARG A 41 -7.65 -23.85 -11.36
C ARG A 41 -7.35 -23.74 -9.86
N ARG A 42 -7.26 -22.54 -9.32
CA ARG A 42 -7.02 -22.32 -7.88
C ARG A 42 -8.34 -21.94 -7.22
N GLY A 43 -8.58 -22.33 -5.98
CA GLY A 43 -9.78 -21.99 -5.20
C GLY A 43 -10.05 -20.49 -5.00
N LEU A 44 -9.19 -19.63 -5.57
CA LEU A 44 -9.31 -18.18 -5.54
C LEU A 44 -10.57 -17.60 -6.19
N PRO A 45 -11.16 -18.17 -7.29
CA PRO A 45 -12.38 -17.63 -7.88
C PRO A 45 -13.53 -17.43 -6.88
N ALA A 46 -13.61 -18.24 -5.83
CA ALA A 46 -14.65 -18.11 -4.82
C ALA A 46 -14.60 -16.81 -4.00
N VAL A 47 -13.43 -16.14 -3.93
CA VAL A 47 -13.23 -14.89 -3.19
C VAL A 47 -13.18 -13.65 -4.10
N TYR A 48 -13.41 -13.83 -5.39
CA TYR A 48 -13.50 -12.73 -6.34
C TYR A 48 -14.97 -12.30 -6.53
N LYS A 49 -15.19 -10.99 -6.57
CA LYS A 49 -16.52 -10.45 -6.90
C LYS A 49 -16.94 -10.77 -8.35
N TYR A 50 -15.98 -10.82 -9.27
CA TYR A 50 -16.19 -11.13 -10.67
C TYR A 50 -15.25 -12.25 -11.08
N GLN A 51 -15.69 -13.12 -11.98
CA GLN A 51 -14.84 -14.19 -12.49
C GLN A 51 -13.60 -13.61 -13.18
N ARG A 52 -12.44 -14.14 -12.83
CA ARG A 52 -11.14 -13.78 -13.41
C ARG A 52 -10.42 -15.04 -13.86
N THR A 53 -9.64 -14.93 -14.91
CA THR A 53 -8.81 -16.03 -15.43
C THR A 53 -7.34 -15.80 -15.16
N THR A 54 -6.91 -14.54 -15.13
CA THR A 54 -5.52 -14.17 -14.94
C THR A 54 -5.37 -13.12 -13.85
N ARG A 55 -4.18 -13.11 -13.23
CA ARG A 55 -3.79 -12.13 -12.25
C ARG A 55 -2.29 -11.88 -12.36
N ARG A 56 -1.86 -10.63 -12.46
CA ARG A 56 -0.47 -10.27 -12.17
C ARG A 56 -0.34 -10.02 -10.68
N THR A 57 0.66 -10.62 -10.06
CA THR A 57 0.94 -10.49 -8.62
C THR A 57 2.37 -10.05 -8.43
N VAL A 58 2.57 -8.99 -7.67
CA VAL A 58 3.89 -8.49 -7.29
C VAL A 58 3.99 -8.49 -5.77
N HIS A 59 5.07 -9.04 -5.24
CA HIS A 59 5.41 -8.95 -3.82
C HIS A 59 6.55 -7.96 -3.63
N LEU A 60 6.31 -7.01 -2.75
CA LEU A 60 7.27 -5.98 -2.35
C LEU A 60 7.61 -6.12 -0.87
N ARG A 61 8.86 -5.80 -0.49
CA ARG A 61 9.28 -5.74 0.91
C ARG A 61 10.40 -4.73 1.12
N TYR A 62 10.64 -4.37 2.37
CA TYR A 62 11.88 -3.72 2.82
C TYR A 62 12.80 -4.77 3.45
N GLY A 63 14.09 -4.76 3.05
CA GLY A 63 15.12 -5.64 3.61
C GLY A 63 14.86 -7.14 3.41
N ASP A 64 15.72 -7.97 4.00
CA ASP A 64 15.76 -9.42 3.82
C ASP A 64 15.30 -10.22 5.05
N GLY A 65 14.79 -9.55 6.07
CA GLY A 65 14.33 -10.19 7.30
C GLY A 65 13.22 -11.22 7.03
N PRO A 66 13.31 -12.44 7.60
CA PRO A 66 12.32 -13.49 7.37
C PRO A 66 10.91 -13.10 7.85
N ASN A 67 10.81 -12.17 8.78
CA ASN A 67 9.55 -11.67 9.36
C ASN A 67 9.12 -10.30 8.83
N ALA A 68 9.85 -9.74 7.83
CA ALA A 68 9.46 -8.47 7.22
C ALA A 68 8.11 -8.66 6.49
N PRO A 69 7.05 -7.93 6.84
CA PRO A 69 5.78 -8.04 6.17
C PRO A 69 5.92 -7.62 4.70
N ARG A 70 5.18 -8.30 3.83
CA ARG A 70 5.18 -7.99 2.39
C ARG A 70 3.93 -7.21 2.03
N LEU A 71 4.07 -6.30 1.08
CA LEU A 71 2.95 -5.85 0.28
C LEU A 71 2.77 -6.78 -0.91
N VAL A 72 1.56 -7.28 -1.10
CA VAL A 72 1.19 -8.08 -2.27
C VAL A 72 0.24 -7.24 -3.11
N ILE A 73 0.74 -6.74 -4.23
CA ILE A 73 -0.06 -5.91 -5.12
C ILE A 73 -0.50 -6.77 -6.30
N THR A 74 -1.78 -6.72 -6.61
CA THR A 74 -2.37 -7.50 -7.71
C THR A 74 -3.06 -6.59 -8.72
N SER A 75 -3.07 -7.02 -9.98
CA SER A 75 -3.91 -6.45 -11.02
C SER A 75 -4.45 -7.57 -11.93
N HIS A 76 -5.39 -7.23 -12.78
CA HIS A 76 -5.99 -8.16 -13.74
C HIS A 76 -5.77 -7.63 -15.15
N PRO A 77 -4.65 -8.00 -15.83
CA PRO A 77 -4.35 -7.54 -17.19
C PRO A 77 -5.50 -7.82 -18.15
N GLY A 78 -5.92 -6.81 -18.92
CA GLY A 78 -7.03 -6.91 -19.85
C GLY A 78 -8.42 -6.70 -19.23
N ASP A 79 -8.52 -6.63 -17.91
CA ASP A 79 -9.78 -6.46 -17.18
C ASP A 79 -9.83 -5.15 -16.38
N LYS A 80 -11.04 -4.66 -16.10
CA LYS A 80 -11.24 -3.52 -15.22
C LYS A 80 -11.12 -3.95 -13.75
N ALA A 81 -10.33 -3.20 -12.97
CA ALA A 81 -10.45 -3.22 -11.51
C ALA A 81 -11.69 -2.42 -11.09
N TYR A 82 -12.46 -2.97 -10.16
CA TYR A 82 -13.69 -2.37 -9.66
C TYR A 82 -13.53 -1.83 -8.24
N GLY A 83 -14.43 -0.90 -7.92
CA GLY A 83 -14.49 -0.32 -6.59
C GLY A 83 -13.70 0.98 -6.45
N ARG A 84 -13.74 1.49 -5.23
CA ARG A 84 -12.99 2.69 -4.80
C ARG A 84 -12.31 2.37 -3.47
N PRO A 85 -11.14 2.93 -3.19
CA PRO A 85 -10.54 2.86 -1.87
C PRO A 85 -11.49 3.42 -0.83
N ILE A 86 -11.53 2.79 0.33
CA ILE A 86 -12.37 3.22 1.46
C ILE A 86 -11.67 4.31 2.27
N LYS A 87 -12.46 5.03 3.06
CA LYS A 87 -12.00 6.06 3.99
C LYS A 87 -11.86 5.50 5.40
N LEU A 88 -11.26 6.27 6.31
CA LEU A 88 -10.97 5.84 7.69
C LEU A 88 -12.22 5.44 8.49
N ASP A 89 -13.37 6.00 8.16
CA ASP A 89 -14.67 5.78 8.81
C ASP A 89 -15.53 4.68 8.16
N GLN A 90 -14.96 3.94 7.20
CA GLN A 90 -15.65 2.85 6.51
C GLN A 90 -15.12 1.49 6.95
N VAL A 91 -16.00 0.48 7.01
CA VAL A 91 -15.63 -0.88 7.38
C VAL A 91 -14.71 -1.49 6.34
N GLY A 92 -13.49 -1.88 6.74
CA GLY A 92 -12.47 -2.51 5.90
C GLY A 92 -11.05 -2.06 6.25
N ILE A 93 -10.08 -2.45 5.44
CA ILE A 93 -8.69 -1.98 5.57
C ILE A 93 -8.59 -0.63 4.86
N SER A 94 -8.59 0.45 5.63
CA SER A 94 -8.58 1.82 5.09
C SER A 94 -7.20 2.28 4.65
N HIS A 95 -6.15 1.84 5.35
CA HIS A 95 -4.76 2.23 5.08
C HIS A 95 -3.78 1.20 5.66
N PHE A 96 -2.53 1.39 5.34
CA PHE A 96 -1.38 0.78 6.02
C PHE A 96 -0.31 1.84 6.21
N SER A 97 0.57 1.63 7.19
CA SER A 97 1.60 2.61 7.58
C SER A 97 3.01 2.08 7.37
N PHE A 98 3.90 2.98 6.98
CA PHE A 98 5.34 2.78 6.96
C PHE A 98 6.00 3.63 8.03
N THR A 99 6.95 3.04 8.77
CA THR A 99 7.74 3.81 9.74
C THR A 99 8.89 4.53 9.03
N VAL A 100 9.04 5.81 9.35
CA VAL A 100 10.12 6.66 8.81
C VAL A 100 10.74 7.48 9.95
N PRO A 101 12.06 7.70 9.93
CA PRO A 101 12.71 8.42 11.01
C PRO A 101 12.35 9.91 11.06
N ASP A 102 12.10 10.53 9.92
CA ASP A 102 11.76 11.97 9.81
C ASP A 102 10.56 12.14 8.85
N VAL A 103 9.39 12.24 9.46
CA VAL A 103 8.11 12.40 8.74
C VAL A 103 8.03 13.74 8.02
N LYS A 104 8.59 14.80 8.63
CA LYS A 104 8.56 16.15 8.03
C LYS A 104 9.42 16.21 6.77
N ALA A 105 10.65 15.71 6.83
CA ALA A 105 11.55 15.66 5.68
C ALA A 105 10.94 14.80 4.55
N LEU A 106 10.34 13.65 4.89
CA LEU A 106 9.65 12.82 3.90
C LEU A 106 8.47 13.55 3.27
N ALA A 107 7.65 14.27 4.05
CA ALA A 107 6.53 15.04 3.53
C ALA A 107 6.98 16.09 2.51
N GLU A 108 8.05 16.82 2.82
CA GLU A 108 8.64 17.83 1.91
C GLU A 108 9.16 17.17 0.62
N GLU A 109 9.84 16.03 0.72
CA GLU A 109 10.33 15.27 -0.44
C GLU A 109 9.17 14.78 -1.33
N LEU A 110 8.15 14.18 -0.73
CA LEU A 110 6.99 13.67 -1.46
C LEU A 110 6.24 14.79 -2.18
N MET A 111 6.02 15.93 -1.52
CA MET A 111 5.39 17.11 -2.14
C MET A 111 6.24 17.65 -3.30
N ALA A 112 7.56 17.73 -3.14
CA ALA A 112 8.47 18.16 -4.22
C ALA A 112 8.41 17.23 -5.45
N LYS A 113 8.10 15.95 -5.24
CA LYS A 113 7.87 14.95 -6.30
C LYS A 113 6.42 14.90 -6.80
N GLY A 114 5.57 15.84 -6.36
CA GLY A 114 4.18 15.94 -6.81
C GLY A 114 3.20 14.98 -6.14
N VAL A 115 3.59 14.29 -5.07
CA VAL A 115 2.68 13.46 -4.28
C VAL A 115 1.79 14.36 -3.42
N LYS A 116 0.49 14.13 -3.48
CA LYS A 116 -0.48 14.91 -2.70
C LYS A 116 -0.64 14.30 -1.31
N LEU A 117 -0.49 15.13 -0.27
CA LEU A 117 -0.93 14.77 1.08
C LEU A 117 -2.47 14.66 1.11
N ALA A 118 -2.99 13.82 1.98
CA ALA A 118 -4.44 13.63 2.17
C ALA A 118 -5.11 14.78 2.91
N GLY A 119 -4.34 15.75 3.40
CA GLY A 119 -4.76 16.99 4.03
C GLY A 119 -3.64 18.02 4.03
N PRO A 120 -3.91 19.27 4.45
CA PRO A 120 -2.87 20.27 4.59
C PRO A 120 -1.84 19.85 5.66
N PRO A 121 -0.55 20.22 5.53
CA PRO A 121 0.51 19.79 6.46
C PRO A 121 0.19 20.04 7.94
N ASP A 122 -0.48 21.16 8.26
CA ASP A 122 -0.84 21.51 9.63
C ASP A 122 -1.89 20.57 10.26
N SER A 123 -2.67 19.85 9.46
CA SER A 123 -3.65 18.87 9.97
C SER A 123 -3.00 17.60 10.54
N PHE A 124 -1.69 17.43 10.33
CA PHE A 124 -0.92 16.27 10.79
C PHE A 124 -0.08 16.57 12.03
N ARG A 125 -0.27 17.71 12.67
CA ARG A 125 0.44 18.06 13.91
C ARG A 125 -0.18 17.37 15.11
N ASN A 126 0.67 16.79 15.94
CA ASN A 126 0.28 16.27 17.25
C ASN A 126 0.03 17.43 18.26
N ARG A 127 -0.34 17.09 19.49
CA ARG A 127 -0.58 18.09 20.58
C ARG A 127 0.64 18.94 20.92
N GLN A 128 1.84 18.46 20.62
CA GLN A 128 3.11 19.16 20.81
C GLN A 128 3.47 20.06 19.62
N GLY A 129 2.63 20.08 18.57
CA GLY A 129 2.86 20.85 17.34
C GLY A 129 3.84 20.19 16.36
N GLU A 130 4.21 18.93 16.59
CA GLU A 130 5.13 18.17 15.73
C GLU A 130 4.37 17.34 14.70
N VAL A 131 4.96 17.16 13.51
CA VAL A 131 4.42 16.26 12.48
C VAL A 131 4.97 14.85 12.72
N SER A 132 4.24 14.02 13.44
CA SER A 132 4.61 12.64 13.76
C SER A 132 4.05 11.59 12.78
N SER A 133 3.05 11.97 12.00
CA SER A 133 2.51 11.14 10.92
C SER A 133 1.93 11.98 9.79
N ILE A 134 1.89 11.44 8.58
CA ILE A 134 1.18 12.01 7.43
C ILE A 134 0.42 10.92 6.68
N PHE A 135 -0.60 11.34 5.95
CA PHE A 135 -1.30 10.48 4.98
C PHE A 135 -1.11 11.01 3.57
N VAL A 136 -0.85 10.10 2.64
CA VAL A 136 -0.84 10.38 1.20
C VAL A 136 -1.79 9.44 0.48
N TYR A 137 -2.09 9.75 -0.78
CA TYR A 137 -2.79 8.82 -1.66
C TYR A 137 -1.79 8.15 -2.60
N ASP A 138 -1.87 6.84 -2.72
CA ASP A 138 -1.21 6.12 -3.78
C ASP A 138 -1.85 6.44 -5.15
N PRO A 139 -1.32 5.93 -6.27
CA PRO A 139 -1.90 6.20 -7.59
C PRO A 139 -3.35 5.79 -7.77
N ASP A 140 -3.85 4.81 -7.02
CA ASP A 140 -5.26 4.36 -7.05
C ASP A 140 -6.16 5.08 -6.05
N GLY A 141 -5.59 5.92 -5.18
CA GLY A 141 -6.29 6.65 -4.12
C GLY A 141 -6.39 5.86 -2.82
N ILE A 142 -5.60 4.79 -2.65
CA ILE A 142 -5.46 4.07 -1.38
C ILE A 142 -4.68 4.96 -0.41
N LEU A 143 -5.15 5.03 0.84
CA LEU A 143 -4.45 5.78 1.88
C LEU A 143 -3.19 5.04 2.32
N VAL A 144 -2.08 5.76 2.33
CA VAL A 144 -0.79 5.30 2.85
C VAL A 144 -0.37 6.27 3.94
N GLN A 145 -0.10 5.76 5.12
CA GLN A 145 0.42 6.53 6.25
C GLN A 145 1.94 6.38 6.32
N PHE A 146 2.60 7.43 6.75
CA PHE A 146 3.97 7.39 7.23
C PHE A 146 3.98 7.95 8.65
N ASP A 147 4.64 7.26 9.57
CA ASP A 147 4.79 7.67 10.96
C ASP A 147 6.20 7.39 11.47
N ASN A 148 6.57 8.04 12.58
CA ASN A 148 7.88 7.86 13.20
C ASN A 148 7.93 6.76 14.27
N GLY A 149 6.90 5.92 14.33
CA GLY A 149 6.80 4.83 15.32
C GLY A 149 6.49 5.29 16.75
N SER A 150 6.27 6.59 17.00
CA SER A 150 6.00 7.10 18.34
C SER A 150 4.56 6.83 18.84
N GLY A 151 3.80 6.06 18.06
CA GLY A 151 2.45 5.65 18.38
C GLY A 151 1.40 6.71 18.05
N GLY A 152 0.33 6.30 17.43
CA GLY A 152 -0.86 7.12 17.26
C GLY A 152 -1.67 7.21 18.55
#